data_898a0dfea159f40b8cecf3bba0c729f3
#
_entry.id   898a0dfea159f40b8cecf3bba0c729f3
#
_cell.length_a   1.000
_cell.length_b   1.000
_cell.length_c   1.000
_cell.angle_alpha   90.00
_cell.angle_beta   90.00
_cell.angle_gamma   90.00
#
_symmetry.space_group_name_H-M   'P 1'
#
loop_
_entity.id
_entity.type
_entity.pdbx_description
1 polymer ?
#
loop_
_entity_poly.entity_id
_entity_poly.type
_entity_poly.pdbx_seq_one_letter_code
_entity_poly.pdbx_strand_id
1 'polypeptide(L)'
;MFAFSLLTALMISSEPVPLGWGGSDFVQYYAAQQLILEGKNPYDRQAAEALQIQLGRSGGVAMFAPPWSLLPSRPLVRLRIEEATRLNIVMNGLLLVLITAAWQAMFFPDRLSLLPLLLASLLLWYPSLAVLGMGQLSLWPLAGFTGWLYARQQGWNLAGAVLLVLLVI
;
A
#
# COMPACT_ATOMS: atom_id res chain seq x y z
N MET A 1 -11.16 15.05 -9.80
CA MET A 1 -12.44 14.32 -9.98
C MET A 1 -12.25 12.90 -10.46
N PHE A 2 -11.54 12.61 -11.53
CA PHE A 2 -11.41 11.24 -12.10
C PHE A 2 -10.85 10.20 -11.12
N ALA A 3 -9.76 10.49 -10.39
CA ALA A 3 -9.17 9.57 -9.41
C ALA A 3 -10.11 9.27 -8.22
N PHE A 4 -10.87 10.27 -7.76
CA PHE A 4 -11.86 10.09 -6.71
C PHE A 4 -13.03 9.23 -7.19
N SER A 5 -13.50 9.46 -8.42
CA SER A 5 -14.56 8.64 -9.03
C SER A 5 -14.10 7.18 -9.25
N LEU A 6 -12.84 6.95 -9.63
CA LEU A 6 -12.28 5.62 -9.79
C LEU A 6 -12.18 4.90 -8.43
N LEU A 7 -11.68 5.58 -7.39
CA LEU A 7 -11.62 5.03 -6.04
C LEU A 7 -13.02 4.71 -5.49
N THR A 8 -13.99 5.60 -5.72
CA THR A 8 -15.38 5.39 -5.32
C THR A 8 -16.00 4.23 -6.08
N ALA A 9 -15.75 4.10 -7.38
CA ALA A 9 -16.22 2.99 -8.20
C ALA A 9 -15.64 1.65 -7.72
N LEU A 10 -14.36 1.60 -7.37
CA LEU A 10 -13.71 0.41 -6.81
C LEU A 10 -14.28 0.02 -5.44
N MET A 11 -14.72 1.00 -4.64
CA MET A 11 -15.34 0.75 -3.33
C MET A 11 -16.78 0.23 -3.45
N ILE A 12 -17.54 0.70 -4.44
CA ILE A 12 -18.97 0.39 -4.61
C ILE A 12 -19.19 -0.83 -5.50
N SER A 13 -18.22 -1.19 -6.35
CA SER A 13 -18.32 -2.35 -7.24
C SER A 13 -18.48 -3.64 -6.42
N SER A 14 -19.58 -4.36 -6.64
CA SER A 14 -19.80 -5.71 -6.11
C SER A 14 -19.01 -6.77 -6.89
N GLU A 15 -18.46 -6.41 -8.03
CA GLU A 15 -17.65 -7.32 -8.83
C GLU A 15 -16.34 -7.68 -8.13
N PRO A 16 -15.92 -8.94 -8.15
CA PRO A 16 -14.63 -9.34 -7.63
C PRO A 16 -13.53 -8.57 -8.38
N VAL A 17 -12.66 -7.88 -7.65
CA VAL A 17 -11.46 -7.27 -8.25
C VAL A 17 -10.66 -8.40 -8.86
N PRO A 18 -10.43 -8.40 -10.19
CA PRO A 18 -9.61 -9.44 -10.80
C PRO A 18 -8.26 -9.48 -10.07
N LEU A 19 -7.81 -10.65 -9.61
CA LEU A 19 -6.54 -10.81 -8.91
C LEU A 19 -5.33 -10.32 -9.74
N GLY A 20 -5.52 -10.07 -11.04
CA GLY A 20 -4.55 -9.39 -11.91
C GLY A 20 -4.42 -7.88 -11.68
N TRP A 21 -5.41 -7.24 -11.03
CA TRP A 21 -5.39 -5.82 -10.66
C TRP A 21 -5.49 -5.69 -9.13
N GLY A 22 -4.44 -5.21 -8.51
CA GLY A 22 -4.43 -4.88 -7.08
C GLY A 22 -4.13 -6.04 -6.14
N GLY A 23 -3.90 -7.27 -6.64
CA GLY A 23 -3.89 -8.43 -5.78
C GLY A 23 -2.64 -9.32 -5.80
N SER A 24 -1.79 -9.27 -6.82
CA SER A 24 -0.75 -10.28 -6.94
C SER A 24 0.25 -10.30 -5.77
N ASP A 25 0.75 -9.14 -5.37
CA ASP A 25 1.68 -9.04 -4.25
C ASP A 25 0.94 -8.92 -2.91
N PHE A 26 -0.23 -8.27 -2.91
CA PHE A 26 -1.05 -8.17 -1.70
C PHE A 26 -1.50 -9.54 -1.18
N VAL A 27 -1.85 -10.48 -2.06
CA VAL A 27 -2.21 -11.85 -1.66
C VAL A 27 -1.08 -12.53 -0.90
N GLN A 28 0.18 -12.29 -1.29
CA GLN A 28 1.36 -12.79 -0.57
C GLN A 28 1.43 -12.24 0.87
N TYR A 29 1.24 -10.92 1.05
CA TYR A 29 1.26 -10.28 2.37
C TYR A 29 0.09 -10.74 3.23
N TYR A 30 -1.08 -10.86 2.64
CA TYR A 30 -2.29 -11.34 3.31
C TYR A 30 -2.12 -12.80 3.77
N ALA A 31 -1.63 -13.70 2.92
CA ALA A 31 -1.34 -15.09 3.26
C ALA A 31 -0.31 -15.19 4.39
N ALA A 32 0.77 -14.41 4.32
CA ALA A 32 1.78 -14.37 5.36
C ALA A 32 1.21 -13.94 6.73
N GLN A 33 0.33 -12.94 6.75
CA GLN A 33 -0.36 -12.50 7.97
C GLN A 33 -1.32 -13.55 8.51
N GLN A 34 -2.03 -14.29 7.66
CA GLN A 34 -2.88 -15.40 8.11
C GLN A 34 -2.05 -16.50 8.78
N LEU A 35 -0.90 -16.89 8.18
CA LEU A 35 0.01 -17.86 8.78
C LEU A 35 0.51 -17.39 10.15
N ILE A 36 0.85 -16.10 10.29
CA ILE A 36 1.25 -15.54 11.60
C ILE A 36 0.12 -15.64 12.62
N LEU A 37 -1.13 -15.34 12.25
CA LEU A 37 -2.28 -15.47 13.15
C LEU A 37 -2.55 -16.92 13.58
N GLU A 38 -2.21 -17.88 12.74
CA GLU A 38 -2.29 -19.31 13.01
C GLU A 38 -1.08 -19.83 13.82
N GLY A 39 -0.13 -18.98 14.18
CA GLY A 39 1.12 -19.36 14.85
C GLY A 39 2.09 -20.14 13.96
N LYS A 40 1.91 -20.08 12.64
CA LYS A 40 2.77 -20.73 11.64
C LYS A 40 3.85 -19.76 11.14
N ASN A 41 4.93 -20.34 10.58
CA ASN A 41 6.00 -19.56 10.00
C ASN A 41 5.58 -18.99 8.62
N PRO A 42 5.51 -17.65 8.44
CA PRO A 42 5.13 -17.05 7.16
C PRO A 42 6.18 -17.25 6.05
N TYR A 43 7.40 -17.67 6.43
CA TYR A 43 8.50 -17.98 5.52
C TYR A 43 8.57 -19.46 5.14
N ASP A 44 7.69 -20.30 5.67
CA ASP A 44 7.52 -21.66 5.17
C ASP A 44 6.96 -21.57 3.74
N ARG A 45 7.82 -21.91 2.80
CA ARG A 45 7.52 -21.76 1.37
C ARG A 45 6.29 -22.58 0.97
N GLN A 46 6.21 -23.83 1.44
CA GLN A 46 5.10 -24.72 1.07
C GLN A 46 3.76 -24.21 1.63
N ALA A 47 3.74 -23.82 2.89
CA ALA A 47 2.55 -23.26 3.53
C ALA A 47 2.11 -21.93 2.89
N ALA A 48 3.06 -21.05 2.60
CA ALA A 48 2.79 -19.75 1.98
C ALA A 48 2.26 -19.90 0.54
N GLU A 49 2.88 -20.74 -0.28
CA GLU A 49 2.45 -21.00 -1.66
C GLU A 49 1.06 -21.68 -1.71
N ALA A 50 0.84 -22.69 -0.86
CA ALA A 50 -0.44 -23.40 -0.81
C ALA A 50 -1.59 -22.44 -0.42
N LEU A 51 -1.38 -21.58 0.58
CA LEU A 51 -2.39 -20.62 1.00
C LEU A 51 -2.68 -19.57 -0.08
N GLN A 52 -1.65 -19.06 -0.79
CA GLN A 52 -1.85 -18.12 -1.89
C GLN A 52 -2.67 -18.73 -3.03
N ILE A 53 -2.46 -20.02 -3.35
CA ILE A 53 -3.26 -20.75 -4.35
C ILE A 53 -4.71 -20.90 -3.87
N GLN A 54 -4.94 -21.23 -2.59
CA GLN A 54 -6.28 -21.30 -2.02
C GLN A 54 -7.00 -19.93 -2.06
N LEU A 55 -6.26 -18.83 -1.96
CA LEU A 55 -6.78 -17.47 -2.08
C LEU A 55 -7.00 -17.03 -3.55
N GLY A 56 -6.84 -17.93 -4.51
CA GLY A 56 -7.16 -17.72 -5.92
C GLY A 56 -6.00 -17.24 -6.79
N ARG A 57 -4.75 -17.28 -6.29
CA ARG A 57 -3.57 -16.97 -7.12
C ARG A 57 -3.25 -18.16 -8.03
N SER A 58 -2.85 -17.88 -9.28
CA SER A 58 -2.48 -18.92 -10.25
C SER A 58 -1.17 -19.65 -9.91
N GLY A 59 -0.37 -19.10 -8.99
CA GLY A 59 0.87 -19.71 -8.48
C GLY A 59 1.32 -18.99 -7.21
N GLY A 60 1.85 -19.75 -6.26
CA GLY A 60 2.39 -19.18 -5.03
C GLY A 60 3.82 -18.69 -5.20
N VAL A 61 4.24 -17.77 -4.35
CA VAL A 61 5.62 -17.30 -4.22
C VAL A 61 6.05 -17.32 -2.76
N ALA A 62 7.34 -17.54 -2.53
CA ALA A 62 7.90 -17.43 -1.19
C ALA A 62 7.76 -16.00 -0.65
N MET A 63 7.60 -15.86 0.67
CA MET A 63 7.61 -14.57 1.33
C MET A 63 9.04 -14.04 1.43
N PHE A 64 9.28 -12.85 0.90
CA PHE A 64 10.61 -12.19 0.93
C PHE A 64 10.63 -10.93 1.79
N ALA A 65 9.47 -10.35 2.06
CA ALA A 65 9.40 -9.11 2.82
C ALA A 65 9.71 -9.36 4.31
N PRO A 66 10.43 -8.45 4.99
CA PRO A 66 10.72 -8.59 6.41
C PRO A 66 9.44 -8.52 7.26
N PRO A 67 9.40 -9.15 8.45
CA PRO A 67 8.17 -9.29 9.25
C PRO A 67 7.48 -7.96 9.58
N TRP A 68 8.25 -6.93 9.85
CA TRP A 68 7.71 -5.60 10.20
C TRP A 68 7.02 -4.91 9.02
N SER A 69 7.42 -5.21 7.78
CA SER A 69 6.76 -4.64 6.57
C SER A 69 5.32 -5.14 6.42
N LEU A 70 4.94 -6.19 7.13
CA LEU A 70 3.58 -6.74 7.13
C LEU A 70 2.64 -5.98 8.08
N LEU A 71 3.15 -5.14 9.00
CA LEU A 71 2.33 -4.43 9.98
C LEU A 71 1.17 -3.63 9.36
N PRO A 72 1.36 -2.90 8.24
CA PRO A 72 0.27 -2.16 7.61
C PRO A 72 -0.89 -3.05 7.12
N SER A 73 -0.59 -4.27 6.69
CA SER A 73 -1.60 -5.21 6.21
C SER A 73 -2.29 -6.02 7.31
N ARG A 74 -1.77 -5.99 8.54
CA ARG A 74 -2.28 -6.78 9.67
C ARG A 74 -3.78 -6.56 9.98
N PRO A 75 -4.34 -5.35 9.99
CA PRO A 75 -5.77 -5.18 10.23
C PRO A 75 -6.62 -5.75 9.09
N LEU A 76 -6.08 -5.82 7.87
CA LEU A 76 -6.80 -6.25 6.68
C LEU A 76 -7.05 -7.77 6.65
N VAL A 77 -6.23 -8.58 7.33
CA VAL A 77 -6.34 -10.04 7.31
C VAL A 77 -7.62 -10.57 7.98
N ARG A 78 -8.34 -9.73 8.72
CA ARG A 78 -9.65 -10.05 9.32
C ARG A 78 -10.82 -9.89 8.34
N LEU A 79 -10.58 -9.28 7.20
CA LEU A 79 -11.55 -9.10 6.13
C LEU A 79 -11.43 -10.26 5.13
N ARG A 80 -12.43 -10.43 4.28
CA ARG A 80 -12.29 -11.32 3.12
C ARG A 80 -11.22 -10.76 2.17
N ILE A 81 -10.56 -11.65 1.43
CA ILE A 81 -9.45 -11.24 0.56
C ILE A 81 -9.85 -10.15 -0.45
N GLU A 82 -11.07 -10.21 -0.98
CA GLU A 82 -11.57 -9.21 -1.93
C GLU A 82 -11.74 -7.84 -1.29
N GLU A 83 -12.30 -7.80 -0.07
CA GLU A 83 -12.49 -6.57 0.71
C GLU A 83 -11.15 -5.98 1.14
N ALA A 84 -10.26 -6.85 1.62
CA ALA A 84 -8.91 -6.49 2.02
C ALA A 84 -8.11 -5.89 0.84
N THR A 85 -8.22 -6.50 -0.35
CA THR A 85 -7.57 -6.01 -1.57
C THR A 85 -8.09 -4.63 -1.97
N ARG A 86 -9.42 -4.43 -1.96
CA ARG A 86 -10.02 -3.11 -2.25
C ARG A 86 -9.54 -2.05 -1.28
N LEU A 87 -9.57 -2.37 0.02
CA LEU A 87 -9.14 -1.43 1.05
C LEU A 87 -7.64 -1.11 0.92
N ASN A 88 -6.80 -2.11 0.61
CA ASN A 88 -5.38 -1.89 0.34
C ASN A 88 -5.13 -0.94 -0.84
N ILE A 89 -5.89 -1.09 -1.94
CA ILE A 89 -5.81 -0.18 -3.10
C ILE A 89 -6.18 1.25 -2.69
N VAL A 90 -7.26 1.41 -1.94
CA VAL A 90 -7.71 2.73 -1.46
C VAL A 90 -6.67 3.35 -0.54
N MET A 91 -6.13 2.58 0.42
CA MET A 91 -5.07 3.04 1.33
C MET A 91 -3.82 3.48 0.56
N ASN A 92 -3.37 2.70 -0.41
CA ASN A 92 -2.24 3.05 -1.27
C ASN A 92 -2.53 4.29 -2.13
N GLY A 93 -3.74 4.43 -2.64
CA GLY A 93 -4.17 5.64 -3.36
C GLY A 93 -4.15 6.89 -2.48
N LEU A 94 -4.64 6.78 -1.24
CA LEU A 94 -4.58 7.88 -0.26
C LEU A 94 -3.14 8.22 0.11
N LEU A 95 -2.28 7.22 0.33
CA LEU A 95 -0.86 7.45 0.61
C LEU A 95 -0.19 8.19 -0.56
N LEU A 96 -0.48 7.81 -1.80
CA LEU A 96 0.07 8.50 -2.97
C LEU A 96 -0.35 9.98 -3.00
N VAL A 97 -1.62 10.28 -2.70
CA VAL A 97 -2.11 11.66 -2.60
C VAL A 97 -1.38 12.42 -1.48
N LEU A 98 -1.27 11.83 -0.29
CA LEU A 98 -0.62 12.47 0.87
C LEU A 98 0.87 12.70 0.63
N ILE A 99 1.58 11.72 0.05
CA ILE A 99 2.99 11.85 -0.35
C ILE A 99 3.15 13.01 -1.32
N THR A 100 2.32 13.04 -2.37
CA THR A 100 2.39 14.09 -3.40
C THR A 100 2.10 15.47 -2.81
N ALA A 101 1.08 15.58 -1.95
CA ALA A 101 0.74 16.83 -1.27
C ALA A 101 1.87 17.31 -0.35
N ALA A 102 2.50 16.40 0.40
CA ALA A 102 3.64 16.74 1.24
C ALA A 102 4.84 17.22 0.42
N TRP A 103 5.18 16.52 -0.67
CA TRP A 103 6.25 16.94 -1.57
C TRP A 103 5.96 18.29 -2.21
N GLN A 104 4.72 18.49 -2.67
CA GLN A 104 4.30 19.79 -3.23
C GLN A 104 4.41 20.91 -2.19
N ALA A 105 3.96 20.67 -0.95
CA ALA A 105 4.08 21.66 0.12
C ALA A 105 5.54 21.99 0.51
N MET A 106 6.45 21.00 0.43
CA MET A 106 7.87 21.20 0.72
C MET A 106 8.61 21.98 -0.36
N PHE A 107 8.31 21.71 -1.65
CA PHE A 107 9.09 22.25 -2.77
C PHE A 107 8.41 23.36 -3.55
N PHE A 108 7.07 23.44 -3.47
CA PHE A 108 6.26 24.41 -4.19
C PHE A 108 5.13 24.99 -3.32
N PRO A 109 5.45 25.57 -2.13
CA PRO A 109 4.42 25.95 -1.14
C PRO A 109 3.40 26.95 -1.69
N ASP A 110 3.84 27.86 -2.58
CA ASP A 110 2.98 28.91 -3.13
C ASP A 110 2.20 28.48 -4.39
N ARG A 111 2.29 27.22 -4.78
CA ARG A 111 1.74 26.72 -6.05
C ARG A 111 0.82 25.52 -5.85
N LEU A 112 -0.19 25.65 -4.99
CA LEU A 112 -1.19 24.58 -4.75
C LEU A 112 -1.91 24.11 -6.03
N SER A 113 -2.02 24.98 -7.04
CA SER A 113 -2.59 24.65 -8.35
C SER A 113 -1.81 23.57 -9.11
N LEU A 114 -0.56 23.28 -8.74
CA LEU A 114 0.24 22.21 -9.37
C LEU A 114 -0.15 20.79 -8.86
N LEU A 115 -0.80 20.68 -7.70
CA LEU A 115 -1.12 19.37 -7.11
C LEU A 115 -1.89 18.43 -8.06
N PRO A 116 -2.93 18.86 -8.77
CA PRO A 116 -3.63 17.99 -9.73
C PRO A 116 -2.72 17.52 -10.87
N LEU A 117 -1.83 18.38 -11.36
CA LEU A 117 -0.88 18.03 -12.42
C LEU A 117 0.16 17.01 -11.94
N LEU A 118 0.71 17.21 -10.73
CA LEU A 118 1.66 16.27 -10.12
C LEU A 118 1.01 14.90 -9.88
N LEU A 119 -0.22 14.87 -9.35
CA LEU A 119 -0.98 13.64 -9.16
C LEU A 119 -1.26 12.94 -10.48
N ALA A 120 -1.69 13.68 -11.52
CA ALA A 120 -1.92 13.11 -12.84
C ALA A 120 -0.63 12.53 -13.43
N SER A 121 0.50 13.23 -13.29
CA SER A 121 1.80 12.76 -13.77
C SER A 121 2.24 11.46 -13.06
N LEU A 122 2.04 11.39 -11.74
CA LEU A 122 2.36 10.19 -10.97
C LEU A 122 1.42 9.02 -11.29
N LEU A 123 0.13 9.27 -11.49
CA LEU A 123 -0.84 8.24 -11.86
C LEU A 123 -0.62 7.72 -13.29
N LEU A 124 -0.07 8.53 -14.19
CA LEU A 124 0.30 8.11 -15.54
C LEU A 124 1.67 7.42 -15.58
N TRP A 125 2.45 7.55 -14.53
CA TRP A 125 3.76 6.91 -14.47
C TRP A 125 3.62 5.42 -14.14
N TYR A 126 4.14 4.56 -15.02
CA TYR A 126 4.02 3.11 -14.92
C TYR A 126 4.38 2.52 -13.53
N PRO A 127 5.47 2.91 -12.85
CA PRO A 127 5.77 2.39 -11.52
C PRO A 127 4.67 2.62 -10.48
N SER A 128 4.02 3.79 -10.49
CA SER A 128 2.91 4.07 -9.57
C SER A 128 1.69 3.19 -9.88
N LEU A 129 1.37 3.02 -11.16
CA LEU A 129 0.32 2.11 -11.60
C LEU A 129 0.63 0.65 -11.21
N ALA A 130 1.90 0.22 -11.37
CA ALA A 130 2.33 -1.11 -10.98
C ALA A 130 2.19 -1.33 -9.46
N VAL A 131 2.61 -0.37 -8.63
CA VAL A 131 2.45 -0.45 -7.16
C VAL A 131 0.98 -0.56 -6.76
N LEU A 132 0.10 0.25 -7.35
CA LEU A 132 -1.34 0.18 -7.10
C LEU A 132 -1.93 -1.13 -7.64
N GLY A 133 -1.57 -1.51 -8.87
CA GLY A 133 -2.06 -2.71 -9.55
C GLY A 133 -1.60 -4.02 -8.93
N MET A 134 -0.41 -4.07 -8.35
CA MET A 134 0.11 -5.26 -7.62
C MET A 134 -0.27 -5.27 -6.14
N GLY A 135 -0.75 -4.15 -5.61
CA GLY A 135 -1.07 -4.00 -4.19
C GLY A 135 0.17 -4.00 -3.29
N GLN A 136 1.29 -3.47 -3.79
CA GLN A 136 2.55 -3.45 -3.05
C GLN A 136 2.48 -2.52 -1.82
N LEU A 137 3.26 -2.87 -0.79
CA LEU A 137 3.37 -2.08 0.44
C LEU A 137 4.46 -0.98 0.37
N SER A 138 5.12 -0.79 -0.78
CA SER A 138 6.25 0.14 -0.95
C SER A 138 5.89 1.61 -0.72
N LEU A 139 4.61 1.99 -0.86
CA LEU A 139 4.16 3.36 -0.52
C LEU A 139 4.19 3.65 0.98
N TRP A 140 4.14 2.64 1.85
CA TRP A 140 4.19 2.83 3.29
C TRP A 140 5.54 3.35 3.77
N PRO A 141 6.68 2.71 3.45
CA PRO A 141 7.99 3.28 3.78
C PRO A 141 8.23 4.63 3.10
N LEU A 142 7.75 4.82 1.86
CA LEU A 142 7.86 6.10 1.19
C LEU A 142 7.06 7.20 1.93
N ALA A 143 5.86 6.89 2.41
CA ALA A 143 5.07 7.82 3.22
C ALA A 143 5.75 8.16 4.55
N GLY A 144 6.35 7.18 5.21
CA GLY A 144 7.12 7.39 6.43
C GLY A 144 8.32 8.30 6.21
N PHE A 145 9.08 8.04 5.17
CA PHE A 145 10.23 8.87 4.80
C PHE A 145 9.79 10.30 4.43
N THR A 146 8.75 10.43 3.62
CA THR A 146 8.18 11.75 3.24
C THR A 146 7.67 12.51 4.47
N GLY A 147 6.94 11.82 5.35
CA GLY A 147 6.44 12.40 6.60
C GLY A 147 7.56 12.86 7.53
N TRP A 148 8.65 12.07 7.61
CA TRP A 148 9.84 12.44 8.35
C TRP A 148 10.50 13.71 7.79
N LEU A 149 10.69 13.80 6.46
CA LEU A 149 11.25 14.97 5.81
C LEU A 149 10.40 16.22 6.07
N TYR A 150 9.09 16.08 5.89
CA TYR A 150 8.14 17.17 6.11
C TYR A 150 8.15 17.64 7.57
N ALA A 151 8.06 16.71 8.53
CA ALA A 151 8.10 17.02 9.95
C ALA A 151 9.42 17.72 10.35
N ARG A 152 10.55 17.28 9.78
CA ARG A 152 11.86 17.90 10.02
C ARG A 152 11.89 19.36 9.52
N GLN A 153 11.35 19.66 8.35
CA GLN A 153 11.25 21.02 7.84
C GLN A 153 10.39 21.92 8.74
N GLN A 154 9.34 21.34 9.37
CA GLN A 154 8.48 22.06 10.32
C GLN A 154 9.05 22.14 11.73
N GLY A 155 10.25 21.61 11.98
CA GLY A 155 10.85 21.56 13.32
C GLY A 155 10.25 20.47 14.25
N TRP A 156 9.42 19.57 13.74
CA TRP A 156 8.76 18.50 14.52
C TRP A 156 9.62 17.24 14.61
N ASN A 157 10.81 17.36 15.16
CA ASN A 157 11.81 16.30 15.14
C ASN A 157 11.35 14.97 15.74
N LEU A 158 10.64 15.01 16.88
CA LEU A 158 10.14 13.80 17.53
C LEU A 158 9.06 13.11 16.68
N ALA A 159 8.09 13.87 16.17
CA ALA A 159 7.05 13.34 15.31
C ALA A 159 7.65 12.73 14.03
N GLY A 160 8.63 13.39 13.44
CA GLY A 160 9.37 12.89 12.28
C GLY A 160 10.08 11.57 12.57
N ALA A 161 10.78 11.46 13.72
CA ALA A 161 11.44 10.22 14.12
C ALA A 161 10.43 9.07 14.29
N VAL A 162 9.29 9.33 14.92
CA VAL A 162 8.21 8.33 15.08
C VAL A 162 7.69 7.87 13.73
N LEU A 163 7.42 8.80 12.80
CA LEU A 163 6.97 8.45 11.44
C LEU A 163 7.98 7.60 10.70
N LEU A 164 9.27 7.93 10.80
CA LEU A 164 10.33 7.15 10.19
C LEU A 164 10.38 5.73 10.74
N VAL A 165 10.36 5.59 12.07
CA VAL A 165 10.40 4.28 12.73
C VAL A 165 9.17 3.44 12.39
N LEU A 166 7.96 4.02 12.44
CA LEU A 166 6.71 3.27 12.22
C LEU A 166 6.48 2.82 10.78
N LEU A 167 7.08 3.49 9.81
CA LEU A 167 6.78 3.25 8.39
C LEU A 167 7.97 2.75 7.57
N VAL A 168 9.19 2.87 8.07
CA VAL A 168 10.42 2.43 7.36
C VAL A 168 11.08 1.21 8.01
N ILE A 169 10.88 1.02 9.31
CA ILE A 169 11.36 -0.14 10.06
C ILE A 169 10.23 -1.13 10.25
#